data_34ff76db16256b73cdcb5a189cf5b805
#
_entry.id   34ff76db16256b73cdcb5a189cf5b805
#
_cell.length_a   1.000
_cell.length_b   1.000
_cell.length_c   1.000
_cell.angle_alpha   90.00
_cell.angle_beta   90.00
_cell.angle_gamma   90.00
#
_symmetry.space_group_name_H-M   'P 1'
#
loop_
_entity.id
_entity.type
_entity.pdbx_description
1 polymer ?
#
loop_
_entity_poly.entity_id
_entity_poly.type
_entity_poly.pdbx_seq_one_letter_code
_entity_poly.pdbx_strand_id
1 'polypeptide(L)'
;MIKTPIYFLQAIIIYLFFLLGKLLGLSISRRFFSYLFKKIGPLIKSKKIILNNLKRYSVDITNDKQQQIISNMWSNYGMTFIEYIFLRYLRKNNSHIKIFGDENLNKLIRENKKVIFVSGHFSNFELMSMEITKKNINLATIYRPLNNFFLNPVMEYLRKKYVCKNQIKKGINGLRETIEYIKKNYSIALMIDQRLSEGDKINFFGKPASTTTLPAQLAFKYNLPIIPVFIQRINSENFQIEFFEKIFPKNFKNKIELSQKLNYVLEDMIKKNPNEWIWTHSRWK
;
A
#
# COMPACT_ATOMS: atom_id res chain seq x y z
N MET A 1 -3.70 28.14 -10.98
CA MET A 1 -5.08 28.27 -11.52
C MET A 1 -5.44 27.23 -12.57
N ILE A 2 -4.56 26.82 -13.49
CA ILE A 2 -4.86 25.84 -14.58
C ILE A 2 -5.23 24.42 -14.08
N LYS A 3 -4.80 24.01 -12.89
CA LYS A 3 -5.05 22.63 -12.38
C LYS A 3 -6.49 22.39 -11.89
N THR A 4 -7.20 23.44 -11.46
CA THR A 4 -8.55 23.30 -10.90
C THR A 4 -9.58 22.75 -11.89
N PRO A 5 -9.72 23.30 -13.12
CA PRO A 5 -10.65 22.74 -14.11
C PRO A 5 -10.31 21.31 -14.51
N ILE A 6 -9.00 20.98 -14.63
CA ILE A 6 -8.54 19.63 -14.94
C ILE A 6 -8.92 18.66 -13.83
N TYR A 7 -8.70 19.03 -12.56
CA TYR A 7 -9.07 18.20 -11.41
C TYR A 7 -10.58 18.02 -11.29
N PHE A 8 -11.36 19.07 -11.61
CA PHE A 8 -12.82 18.97 -11.62
C PHE A 8 -13.31 17.98 -12.68
N LEU A 9 -12.82 18.11 -13.93
CA LEU A 9 -13.17 17.17 -15.01
C LEU A 9 -12.74 15.73 -14.67
N GLN A 10 -11.53 15.54 -14.15
CA GLN A 10 -11.06 14.24 -13.67
C GLN A 10 -11.99 13.67 -12.60
N ALA A 11 -12.44 14.48 -11.66
CA ALA A 11 -13.34 14.04 -10.60
C ALA A 11 -14.69 13.58 -11.15
N ILE A 12 -15.28 14.35 -12.10
CA ILE A 12 -16.52 13.97 -12.78
C ILE A 12 -16.36 12.60 -13.45
N ILE A 13 -15.32 12.40 -14.24
CA ILE A 13 -15.07 11.13 -14.94
C ILE A 13 -14.94 9.97 -13.94
N ILE A 14 -14.22 10.17 -12.84
CA ILE A 14 -14.04 9.14 -11.81
C ILE A 14 -15.36 8.84 -11.09
N TYR A 15 -16.18 9.84 -10.78
CA TYR A 15 -17.49 9.61 -10.18
C TYR A 15 -18.45 8.90 -11.13
N LEU A 16 -18.43 9.19 -12.44
CA LEU A 16 -19.17 8.44 -13.45
C LEU A 16 -18.71 6.97 -13.51
N PHE A 17 -17.39 6.71 -13.43
CA PHE A 17 -16.88 5.35 -13.33
C PHE A 17 -17.34 4.64 -12.05
N PHE A 18 -17.39 5.35 -10.93
CA PHE A 18 -17.87 4.80 -9.66
C PHE A 18 -19.38 4.48 -9.75
N LEU A 19 -20.17 5.35 -10.37
CA LEU A 19 -21.58 5.11 -10.61
C LEU A 19 -21.79 3.89 -11.51
N LEU A 20 -21.10 3.83 -12.64
CA LEU A 20 -21.12 2.67 -13.55
C LEU A 20 -20.73 1.38 -12.82
N GLY A 21 -19.64 1.41 -12.07
CA GLY A 21 -19.20 0.25 -11.29
C GLY A 21 -20.26 -0.19 -10.27
N LYS A 22 -20.95 0.76 -9.63
CA LYS A 22 -22.01 0.45 -8.68
C LYS A 22 -23.20 -0.26 -9.35
N LEU A 23 -23.56 0.13 -10.57
CA LEU A 23 -24.61 -0.48 -11.36
C LEU A 23 -24.24 -1.90 -11.83
N LEU A 24 -22.99 -2.10 -12.23
CA LEU A 24 -22.50 -3.39 -12.72
C LEU A 24 -22.27 -4.42 -11.60
N GLY A 25 -22.15 -4.01 -10.36
CA GLY A 25 -21.74 -4.86 -9.25
C GLY A 25 -20.24 -5.22 -9.27
N LEU A 26 -19.75 -5.83 -8.18
CA LEU A 26 -18.30 -5.98 -7.93
C LEU A 26 -17.60 -6.86 -8.96
N SER A 27 -18.13 -8.04 -9.27
CA SER A 27 -17.46 -9.03 -10.13
C SER A 27 -17.33 -8.52 -11.57
N ILE A 28 -18.40 -7.97 -12.15
CA ILE A 28 -18.40 -7.42 -13.51
C ILE A 28 -17.51 -6.18 -13.56
N SER A 29 -17.59 -5.30 -12.57
CA SER A 29 -16.75 -4.09 -12.48
C SER A 29 -15.27 -4.42 -12.45
N ARG A 30 -14.85 -5.43 -11.68
CA ARG A 30 -13.43 -5.88 -11.67
C ARG A 30 -12.96 -6.29 -13.07
N ARG A 31 -13.74 -7.10 -13.80
CA ARG A 31 -13.40 -7.54 -15.16
C ARG A 31 -13.33 -6.35 -16.12
N PHE A 32 -14.34 -5.48 -16.11
CA PHE A 32 -14.41 -4.30 -16.96
C PHE A 32 -13.25 -3.34 -16.71
N PHE A 33 -13.01 -2.93 -15.45
CA PHE A 33 -11.95 -1.98 -15.13
C PHE A 33 -10.55 -2.59 -15.25
N SER A 34 -10.39 -3.88 -15.03
CA SER A 34 -9.16 -4.61 -15.36
C SER A 34 -8.82 -4.45 -16.85
N TYR A 35 -9.78 -4.74 -17.72
CA TYR A 35 -9.59 -4.60 -19.18
C TYR A 35 -9.34 -3.13 -19.58
N LEU A 36 -10.14 -2.21 -19.09
CA LEU A 36 -10.02 -0.78 -19.38
C LEU A 36 -8.63 -0.26 -19.01
N PHE A 37 -8.14 -0.55 -17.81
CA PHE A 37 -6.85 -0.06 -17.34
C PHE A 37 -5.67 -0.71 -18.07
N LYS A 38 -5.77 -1.95 -18.54
CA LYS A 38 -4.76 -2.53 -19.43
C LYS A 38 -4.60 -1.71 -20.71
N LYS A 39 -5.67 -1.11 -21.23
CA LYS A 39 -5.66 -0.30 -22.46
C LYS A 39 -5.22 1.15 -22.21
N ILE A 40 -5.82 1.81 -21.22
CA ILE A 40 -5.59 3.25 -20.97
C ILE A 40 -4.40 3.52 -20.04
N GLY A 41 -4.06 2.60 -19.14
CA GLY A 41 -2.99 2.79 -18.16
C GLY A 41 -1.64 3.17 -18.77
N PRO A 42 -1.16 2.49 -19.83
CA PRO A 42 0.08 2.87 -20.51
C PRO A 42 0.09 4.29 -21.09
N LEU A 43 -1.09 4.89 -21.32
CA LEU A 43 -1.22 6.28 -21.81
C LEU A 43 -1.15 7.31 -20.66
N ILE A 44 -1.48 6.89 -19.43
CA ILE A 44 -1.54 7.79 -18.25
C ILE A 44 -0.17 7.95 -17.60
N LYS A 45 0.66 6.91 -17.61
CA LYS A 45 1.96 6.88 -16.93
C LYS A 45 3.09 6.54 -17.87
N SER A 46 4.25 7.14 -17.62
CA SER A 46 5.45 6.95 -18.43
C SER A 46 5.90 5.48 -18.47
N LYS A 47 5.81 4.86 -19.64
CA LYS A 47 6.36 3.52 -19.91
C LYS A 47 7.86 3.45 -19.60
N LYS A 48 8.62 4.54 -19.84
CA LYS A 48 10.06 4.62 -19.54
C LYS A 48 10.35 4.41 -18.06
N ILE A 49 9.53 4.97 -17.15
CA ILE A 49 9.73 4.78 -15.70
C ILE A 49 9.52 3.32 -15.34
N ILE A 50 8.45 2.70 -15.82
CA ILE A 50 8.12 1.30 -15.54
C ILE A 50 9.24 0.38 -16.04
N LEU A 51 9.69 0.55 -17.28
CA LEU A 51 10.75 -0.27 -17.86
C LEU A 51 12.09 -0.10 -17.11
N ASN A 52 12.43 1.13 -16.72
CA ASN A 52 13.64 1.38 -15.92
C ASN A 52 13.56 0.70 -14.55
N ASN A 53 12.40 0.70 -13.92
CA ASN A 53 12.20 0.01 -12.64
C ASN A 53 12.30 -1.51 -12.80
N LEU A 54 11.70 -2.08 -13.85
CA LEU A 54 11.80 -3.52 -14.14
C LEU A 54 13.23 -3.97 -14.44
N LYS A 55 14.01 -3.17 -15.16
CA LYS A 55 15.45 -3.44 -15.38
C LYS A 55 16.29 -3.38 -14.09
N ARG A 56 15.85 -2.63 -13.09
CA ARG A 56 16.51 -2.60 -11.77
C ARG A 56 16.10 -3.79 -10.90
N TYR A 57 14.86 -4.26 -11.06
CA TYR A 57 14.37 -5.47 -10.44
C TYR A 57 15.10 -6.72 -10.95
N SER A 58 15.26 -6.85 -12.27
CA SER A 58 16.00 -7.95 -12.89
C SER A 58 16.63 -7.47 -14.19
N VAL A 59 17.97 -7.63 -14.31
CA VAL A 59 18.73 -7.23 -15.51
C VAL A 59 18.34 -8.10 -16.70
N ASP A 60 18.13 -9.41 -16.46
CA ASP A 60 17.90 -10.43 -17.49
C ASP A 60 16.40 -10.67 -17.77
N ILE A 61 15.53 -9.76 -17.31
CA ILE A 61 14.09 -9.89 -17.54
C ILE A 61 13.75 -9.80 -19.02
N THR A 62 13.14 -10.85 -19.58
CA THR A 62 12.75 -10.89 -20.98
C THR A 62 11.66 -9.87 -21.30
N ASN A 63 11.58 -9.44 -22.59
CA ASN A 63 10.55 -8.49 -23.02
C ASN A 63 9.13 -9.02 -22.76
N ASP A 64 8.88 -10.31 -23.00
CA ASP A 64 7.57 -10.93 -22.78
C ASP A 64 7.18 -10.88 -21.30
N LYS A 65 8.13 -11.18 -20.42
CA LYS A 65 7.91 -11.09 -18.97
C LYS A 65 7.66 -9.66 -18.51
N GLN A 66 8.37 -8.67 -19.09
CA GLN A 66 8.11 -7.25 -18.84
C GLN A 66 6.68 -6.87 -19.23
N GLN A 67 6.25 -7.24 -20.45
CA GLN A 67 4.88 -6.94 -20.92
C GLN A 67 3.83 -7.64 -20.05
N GLN A 68 4.06 -8.87 -19.66
CA GLN A 68 3.18 -9.60 -18.75
C GLN A 68 3.02 -8.89 -17.41
N ILE A 69 4.12 -8.48 -16.77
CA ILE A 69 4.11 -7.73 -15.49
C ILE A 69 3.37 -6.40 -15.67
N ILE A 70 3.67 -5.65 -16.72
CA ILE A 70 3.02 -4.36 -17.00
C ILE A 70 1.50 -4.54 -17.20
N SER A 71 1.09 -5.53 -17.97
CA SER A 71 -0.32 -5.83 -18.21
C SER A 71 -1.05 -6.21 -16.92
N ASN A 72 -0.44 -7.08 -16.09
CA ASN A 72 -1.02 -7.53 -14.83
C ASN A 72 -1.07 -6.42 -13.80
N MET A 73 -0.04 -5.58 -13.71
CA MET A 73 -0.04 -4.37 -12.86
C MET A 73 -1.22 -3.46 -13.22
N TRP A 74 -1.43 -3.15 -14.50
CA TRP A 74 -2.56 -2.31 -14.92
C TRP A 74 -3.91 -2.96 -14.67
N SER A 75 -4.00 -4.28 -14.87
CA SER A 75 -5.18 -5.06 -14.48
C SER A 75 -5.52 -4.87 -13.00
N ASN A 76 -4.52 -5.06 -12.13
CA ASN A 76 -4.67 -4.90 -10.69
C ASN A 76 -5.04 -3.46 -10.31
N TYR A 77 -4.45 -2.45 -10.96
CA TYR A 77 -4.82 -1.05 -10.75
C TYR A 77 -6.30 -0.80 -11.03
N GLY A 78 -6.81 -1.32 -12.17
CA GLY A 78 -8.21 -1.15 -12.53
C GLY A 78 -9.15 -1.81 -11.53
N MET A 79 -8.84 -3.03 -11.10
CA MET A 79 -9.62 -3.73 -10.06
C MET A 79 -9.58 -2.99 -8.73
N THR A 80 -8.41 -2.60 -8.26
CA THR A 80 -8.25 -1.86 -7.00
C THR A 80 -8.95 -0.51 -7.03
N PHE A 81 -8.87 0.20 -8.17
CA PHE A 81 -9.57 1.47 -8.37
C PHE A 81 -11.08 1.34 -8.13
N ILE A 82 -11.72 0.35 -8.73
CA ILE A 82 -13.17 0.22 -8.60
C ILE A 82 -13.59 -0.40 -7.26
N GLU A 83 -12.73 -1.16 -6.61
CA GLU A 83 -12.98 -1.75 -5.30
C GLU A 83 -13.20 -0.72 -4.18
N TYR A 84 -12.75 0.52 -4.36
CA TYR A 84 -13.00 1.58 -3.38
C TYR A 84 -14.48 1.83 -3.09
N ILE A 85 -15.34 1.75 -4.09
CA ILE A 85 -16.79 1.91 -3.87
C ILE A 85 -17.44 0.68 -3.23
N PHE A 86 -16.71 -0.43 -3.17
CA PHE A 86 -17.13 -1.69 -2.56
C PHE A 86 -16.46 -1.98 -1.22
N LEU A 87 -15.69 -1.05 -0.64
CA LEU A 87 -15.01 -1.26 0.65
C LEU A 87 -15.98 -1.66 1.78
N ARG A 88 -17.23 -1.15 1.75
CA ARG A 88 -18.27 -1.59 2.70
C ARG A 88 -18.59 -3.08 2.55
N TYR A 89 -18.73 -3.57 1.33
CA TYR A 89 -18.98 -4.98 1.04
C TYR A 89 -17.77 -5.84 1.45
N LEU A 90 -16.58 -5.43 1.05
CA LEU A 90 -15.34 -6.13 1.39
C LEU A 90 -15.10 -6.20 2.90
N ARG A 91 -15.49 -5.16 3.66
CA ARG A 91 -15.40 -5.18 5.12
C ARG A 91 -16.37 -6.17 5.77
N LYS A 92 -17.57 -6.32 5.23
CA LYS A 92 -18.62 -7.20 5.79
C LYS A 92 -18.42 -8.67 5.44
N ASN A 93 -17.86 -8.95 4.27
CA ASN A 93 -17.64 -10.29 3.77
C ASN A 93 -16.24 -10.78 4.12
N ASN A 94 -16.13 -11.91 4.81
CA ASN A 94 -14.83 -12.49 5.23
C ASN A 94 -14.34 -13.61 4.29
N SER A 95 -15.20 -14.13 3.41
CA SER A 95 -14.90 -15.31 2.58
C SER A 95 -13.85 -15.03 1.48
N HIS A 96 -13.61 -13.77 1.15
CA HIS A 96 -12.70 -13.37 0.06
C HIS A 96 -11.26 -13.13 0.51
N ILE A 97 -10.95 -13.23 1.80
CA ILE A 97 -9.61 -13.01 2.34
C ILE A 97 -9.13 -14.22 3.13
N LYS A 98 -7.99 -14.79 2.73
CA LYS A 98 -7.26 -15.79 3.50
C LYS A 98 -6.10 -15.12 4.24
N ILE A 99 -6.02 -15.34 5.55
CA ILE A 99 -4.99 -14.73 6.40
C ILE A 99 -3.99 -15.81 6.84
N PHE A 100 -2.70 -15.48 6.82
CA PHE A 100 -1.59 -16.29 7.30
C PHE A 100 -0.77 -15.49 8.31
N GLY A 101 -0.16 -16.17 9.27
CA GLY A 101 0.62 -15.53 10.34
C GLY A 101 -0.25 -14.74 11.31
N ASP A 102 -1.53 -15.04 11.42
CA ASP A 102 -2.46 -14.33 12.30
C ASP A 102 -2.27 -14.64 13.79
N GLU A 103 -1.54 -15.70 14.14
CA GLU A 103 -1.06 -15.98 15.48
C GLU A 103 -0.22 -14.83 16.04
N ASN A 104 0.56 -14.14 15.19
CA ASN A 104 1.30 -12.93 15.54
C ASN A 104 0.36 -11.79 15.98
N LEU A 105 -0.76 -11.60 15.26
CA LEU A 105 -1.79 -10.62 15.63
C LEU A 105 -2.52 -11.02 16.91
N ASN A 106 -2.91 -12.27 17.03
CA ASN A 106 -3.62 -12.78 18.21
C ASN A 106 -2.77 -12.63 19.48
N LYS A 107 -1.46 -12.81 19.36
CA LYS A 107 -0.51 -12.56 20.46
C LYS A 107 -0.48 -11.08 20.84
N LEU A 108 -0.46 -10.15 19.85
CA LEU A 108 -0.52 -8.70 20.16
C LEU A 108 -1.78 -8.30 20.91
N ILE A 109 -2.93 -8.86 20.50
CA ILE A 109 -4.23 -8.58 21.13
C ILE A 109 -4.19 -9.03 22.59
N ARG A 110 -3.77 -10.27 22.84
CA ARG A 110 -3.68 -10.83 24.21
C ARG A 110 -2.74 -10.05 25.13
N GLU A 111 -1.60 -9.59 24.57
CA GLU A 111 -0.59 -8.85 25.32
C GLU A 111 -0.84 -7.35 25.35
N ASN A 112 -1.91 -6.86 24.70
CA ASN A 112 -2.20 -5.43 24.53
C ASN A 112 -0.98 -4.61 24.06
N LYS A 113 -0.17 -5.19 23.17
CA LYS A 113 1.06 -4.58 22.68
C LYS A 113 0.83 -3.90 21.34
N LYS A 114 1.45 -2.72 21.16
CA LYS A 114 1.48 -1.99 19.92
C LYS A 114 2.71 -2.34 19.08
N VAL A 115 2.57 -2.20 17.77
CA VAL A 115 3.62 -2.49 16.78
C VAL A 115 3.57 -1.50 15.63
N ILE A 116 4.58 -1.54 14.79
CA ILE A 116 4.57 -0.82 13.51
C ILE A 116 4.33 -1.85 12.40
N PHE A 117 3.23 -1.70 11.66
CA PHE A 117 2.98 -2.48 10.45
C PHE A 117 3.57 -1.76 9.25
N VAL A 118 4.31 -2.48 8.42
CA VAL A 118 4.89 -1.95 7.18
C VAL A 118 4.52 -2.80 5.99
N SER A 119 4.32 -2.18 4.83
CA SER A 119 4.03 -2.85 3.57
C SER A 119 4.45 -2.00 2.37
N GLY A 120 4.19 -2.52 1.17
CA GLY A 120 4.20 -1.79 -0.10
C GLY A 120 2.80 -1.70 -0.72
N HIS A 121 2.70 -0.95 -1.82
CA HIS A 121 1.46 -0.84 -2.57
C HIS A 121 1.29 -2.07 -3.49
N PHE A 122 0.86 -3.17 -2.89
CA PHE A 122 0.51 -4.41 -3.58
C PHE A 122 -1.01 -4.58 -3.63
N SER A 123 -1.53 -5.15 -4.70
CA SER A 123 -2.93 -5.54 -4.80
C SER A 123 -3.90 -4.46 -4.30
N ASN A 124 -4.93 -4.82 -3.54
CA ASN A 124 -5.73 -3.85 -2.78
C ASN A 124 -5.19 -3.72 -1.35
N PHE A 125 -4.15 -2.92 -1.20
CA PHE A 125 -3.45 -2.68 0.07
C PHE A 125 -4.34 -2.10 1.19
N GLU A 126 -5.49 -1.52 0.88
CA GLU A 126 -6.44 -1.03 1.90
C GLU A 126 -6.97 -2.18 2.78
N LEU A 127 -7.07 -3.38 2.22
CA LEU A 127 -7.58 -4.54 2.94
C LEU A 127 -6.68 -4.97 4.09
N MET A 128 -5.37 -4.71 4.05
CA MET A 128 -4.47 -5.01 5.17
C MET A 128 -4.88 -4.26 6.43
N SER A 129 -5.02 -2.93 6.35
CA SER A 129 -5.44 -2.12 7.49
C SER A 129 -6.89 -2.42 7.90
N MET A 130 -7.75 -2.77 6.94
CA MET A 130 -9.12 -3.21 7.21
C MET A 130 -9.14 -4.47 8.07
N GLU A 131 -8.38 -5.50 7.73
CA GLU A 131 -8.34 -6.77 8.48
C GLU A 131 -7.70 -6.60 9.87
N ILE A 132 -6.67 -5.75 10.01
CA ILE A 132 -6.10 -5.41 11.32
C ILE A 132 -7.16 -4.76 12.21
N THR A 133 -7.94 -3.81 11.69
CA THR A 133 -8.98 -3.12 12.48
C THR A 133 -10.19 -4.01 12.79
N LYS A 134 -10.50 -5.01 11.95
CA LYS A 134 -11.54 -6.02 12.24
C LYS A 134 -11.19 -6.89 13.44
N LYS A 135 -9.90 -7.06 13.74
CA LYS A 135 -9.43 -7.79 14.93
C LYS A 135 -9.36 -6.90 16.20
N ASN A 136 -9.98 -5.71 16.18
CA ASN A 136 -10.00 -4.75 17.29
C ASN A 136 -8.62 -4.24 17.75
N ILE A 137 -7.63 -4.27 16.88
CA ILE A 137 -6.34 -3.65 17.13
C ILE A 137 -6.48 -2.13 16.95
N ASN A 138 -6.07 -1.37 17.96
CA ASN A 138 -5.98 0.08 17.85
C ASN A 138 -4.93 0.45 16.81
N LEU A 139 -5.38 0.97 15.66
CA LEU A 139 -4.56 1.27 14.51
C LEU A 139 -4.71 2.73 14.06
N ALA A 140 -3.60 3.37 13.71
CA ALA A 140 -3.56 4.61 12.96
C ALA A 140 -2.71 4.43 11.70
N THR A 141 -3.17 4.92 10.55
CA THR A 141 -2.51 4.71 9.25
C THR A 141 -1.96 6.02 8.71
N ILE A 142 -0.68 6.02 8.30
CA ILE A 142 -0.06 7.17 7.66
C ILE A 142 -0.33 7.12 6.16
N TYR A 143 -0.90 8.19 5.60
CA TYR A 143 -1.23 8.27 4.19
C TYR A 143 -0.88 9.63 3.58
N ARG A 144 -0.76 9.68 2.26
CA ARG A 144 -0.65 10.91 1.50
C ARG A 144 -2.01 11.25 0.90
N PRO A 145 -2.56 12.46 1.15
CA PRO A 145 -3.77 12.93 0.49
C PRO A 145 -3.65 12.92 -1.04
N LEU A 146 -4.77 12.72 -1.72
CA LEU A 146 -4.81 12.84 -3.18
C LEU A 146 -4.55 14.29 -3.60
N ASN A 147 -3.81 14.47 -4.69
CA ASN A 147 -3.57 15.81 -5.24
C ASN A 147 -4.89 16.45 -5.76
N ASN A 148 -5.84 15.63 -6.20
CA ASN A 148 -7.16 16.10 -6.63
C ASN A 148 -8.06 16.31 -5.40
N PHE A 149 -8.25 17.56 -5.04
CA PHE A 149 -9.01 17.95 -3.85
C PHE A 149 -10.52 17.73 -3.96
N PHE A 150 -11.05 17.50 -5.17
CA PHE A 150 -12.46 17.09 -5.35
C PHE A 150 -12.68 15.60 -5.02
N LEU A 151 -11.66 14.77 -5.22
CA LEU A 151 -11.72 13.33 -4.93
C LEU A 151 -11.30 13.00 -3.50
N ASN A 152 -10.39 13.78 -2.93
CA ASN A 152 -9.78 13.47 -1.65
C ASN A 152 -10.80 13.32 -0.49
N PRO A 153 -11.85 14.18 -0.36
CA PRO A 153 -12.83 14.03 0.72
C PRO A 153 -13.56 12.69 0.70
N VAL A 154 -13.95 12.22 -0.49
CA VAL A 154 -14.64 10.93 -0.64
C VAL A 154 -13.71 9.78 -0.30
N MET A 155 -12.45 9.83 -0.74
CA MET A 155 -11.45 8.81 -0.42
C MET A 155 -11.15 8.77 1.09
N GLU A 156 -10.97 9.92 1.74
CA GLU A 156 -10.81 9.99 3.20
C GLU A 156 -12.02 9.44 3.94
N TYR A 157 -13.23 9.79 3.52
CA TYR A 157 -14.46 9.27 4.11
C TYR A 157 -14.54 7.74 4.02
N LEU A 158 -14.29 7.17 2.83
CA LEU A 158 -14.32 5.73 2.61
C LEU A 158 -13.29 5.00 3.46
N ARG A 159 -12.05 5.52 3.53
CA ARG A 159 -10.99 4.97 4.37
C ARG A 159 -11.34 5.03 5.85
N LYS A 160 -11.75 6.20 6.35
CA LYS A 160 -12.13 6.37 7.77
C LYS A 160 -13.29 5.46 8.16
N LYS A 161 -14.26 5.27 7.26
CA LYS A 161 -15.45 4.49 7.57
C LYS A 161 -15.24 2.98 7.45
N TYR A 162 -14.45 2.53 6.46
CA TYR A 162 -14.39 1.11 6.12
C TYR A 162 -13.01 0.46 6.27
N VAL A 163 -11.94 1.25 6.35
CA VAL A 163 -10.57 0.72 6.46
C VAL A 163 -10.01 0.93 7.86
N CYS A 164 -9.73 2.17 8.21
CA CYS A 164 -9.19 2.55 9.52
C CYS A 164 -9.67 3.96 9.87
N LYS A 165 -10.29 4.14 11.04
CA LYS A 165 -10.84 5.43 11.49
C LYS A 165 -9.75 6.50 11.62
N ASN A 166 -8.59 6.13 12.10
CA ASN A 166 -7.51 7.04 12.43
C ASN A 166 -6.54 7.15 11.23
N GLN A 167 -6.68 8.24 10.47
CA GLN A 167 -5.91 8.52 9.25
C GLN A 167 -4.99 9.71 9.48
N ILE A 168 -3.68 9.50 9.49
CA ILE A 168 -2.65 10.50 9.72
C ILE A 168 -2.14 11.01 8.38
N LYS A 169 -2.27 12.32 8.12
CA LYS A 169 -1.73 12.94 6.89
C LYS A 169 -0.20 13.05 6.97
N LYS A 170 0.50 12.54 5.96
CA LYS A 170 1.97 12.64 5.87
C LYS A 170 2.45 14.11 5.96
N GLY A 171 3.52 14.34 6.72
CA GLY A 171 4.14 15.66 6.92
C GLY A 171 4.58 15.86 8.37
N ILE A 172 5.07 17.05 8.70
CA ILE A 172 5.59 17.39 10.05
C ILE A 172 4.49 17.23 11.10
N ASN A 173 3.29 17.74 10.84
CA ASN A 173 2.15 17.59 11.75
C ASN A 173 1.74 16.12 11.88
N GLY A 174 1.81 15.34 10.79
CA GLY A 174 1.54 13.92 10.82
C GLY A 174 2.54 13.15 11.67
N LEU A 175 3.80 13.56 11.73
CA LEU A 175 4.77 12.95 12.64
C LEU A 175 4.42 13.20 14.12
N ARG A 176 4.00 14.41 14.48
CA ARG A 176 3.51 14.72 15.83
C ARG A 176 2.30 13.89 16.19
N GLU A 177 1.32 13.83 15.32
CA GLU A 177 0.11 13.02 15.47
C GLU A 177 0.43 11.52 15.60
N THR A 178 1.39 11.01 14.82
CA THR A 178 1.88 9.62 14.94
C THR A 178 2.41 9.34 16.35
N ILE A 179 3.21 10.24 16.91
CA ILE A 179 3.76 10.11 18.25
C ILE A 179 2.65 10.11 19.32
N GLU A 180 1.64 10.95 19.15
CA GLU A 180 0.47 10.98 20.05
C GLU A 180 -0.30 9.67 20.02
N TYR A 181 -0.54 9.09 18.83
CA TYR A 181 -1.18 7.78 18.72
C TYR A 181 -0.35 6.68 19.38
N ILE A 182 0.97 6.68 19.20
CA ILE A 182 1.85 5.72 19.88
C ILE A 182 1.73 5.86 21.40
N LYS A 183 1.70 7.09 21.95
CA LYS A 183 1.52 7.32 23.39
C LYS A 183 0.16 6.84 23.90
N LYS A 184 -0.88 6.91 23.07
CA LYS A 184 -2.24 6.40 23.35
C LYS A 184 -2.41 4.89 23.10
N ASN A 185 -1.32 4.14 22.98
CA ASN A 185 -1.28 2.68 22.75
C ASN A 185 -1.85 2.23 21.39
N TYR A 186 -1.69 3.05 20.36
CA TYR A 186 -2.04 2.65 18.99
C TYR A 186 -0.83 2.05 18.26
N SER A 187 -1.08 1.02 17.47
CA SER A 187 -0.18 0.54 16.42
C SER A 187 -0.21 1.52 15.24
N ILE A 188 0.89 1.58 14.49
CA ILE A 188 1.00 2.46 13.32
C ILE A 188 1.17 1.61 12.06
N ALA A 189 0.46 1.94 10.99
CA ALA A 189 0.68 1.31 9.68
C ALA A 189 1.10 2.33 8.64
N LEU A 190 2.12 1.98 7.83
CA LEU A 190 2.60 2.82 6.75
C LEU A 190 3.19 2.02 5.59
N MET A 191 3.11 2.58 4.38
CA MET A 191 3.77 2.04 3.18
C MET A 191 5.19 2.58 3.09
N ILE A 192 6.16 1.70 2.75
CA ILE A 192 7.58 2.02 2.72
C ILE A 192 8.22 1.94 1.32
N ASP A 193 7.43 1.59 0.32
CA ASP A 193 7.89 1.29 -1.05
C ASP A 193 8.06 2.52 -1.95
N GLN A 194 7.55 3.68 -1.56
CA GLN A 194 7.66 4.90 -2.35
C GLN A 194 8.89 5.73 -1.97
N ARG A 195 9.45 6.42 -2.98
CA ARG A 195 10.54 7.37 -2.79
C ARG A 195 10.15 8.49 -1.82
N LEU A 196 11.04 8.81 -0.91
CA LEU A 196 10.99 10.02 -0.10
C LEU A 196 12.05 11.00 -0.60
N SER A 197 11.68 12.26 -0.87
CA SER A 197 12.62 13.26 -1.43
C SER A 197 13.86 13.48 -0.54
N GLU A 198 13.66 13.46 0.78
CA GLU A 198 14.68 13.65 1.80
C GLU A 198 15.03 12.31 2.50
N GLY A 199 14.83 11.18 1.82
CA GLY A 199 15.11 9.85 2.36
C GLY A 199 16.59 9.51 2.31
N ASP A 200 17.03 8.67 3.26
CA ASP A 200 18.37 8.11 3.26
C ASP A 200 18.58 7.21 2.00
N LYS A 201 19.80 7.24 1.44
CA LYS A 201 20.16 6.37 0.30
C LYS A 201 20.49 4.98 0.82
N ILE A 202 19.53 4.07 0.71
CA ILE A 202 19.62 2.68 1.19
C ILE A 202 19.41 1.75 -0.01
N ASN A 203 20.16 0.64 -0.06
CA ASN A 203 20.07 -0.28 -1.18
C ASN A 203 18.66 -0.90 -1.31
N PHE A 204 18.22 -0.95 -2.56
CA PHE A 204 16.97 -1.60 -2.97
C PHE A 204 17.19 -2.24 -4.34
N PHE A 205 17.10 -3.56 -4.43
CA PHE A 205 17.56 -4.36 -5.58
C PHE A 205 19.00 -4.03 -5.98
N GLY A 206 19.90 -3.99 -4.99
CA GLY A 206 21.32 -3.71 -5.22
C GLY A 206 21.68 -2.29 -5.68
N LYS A 207 20.72 -1.37 -5.73
CA LYS A 207 20.92 0.03 -6.15
C LYS A 207 20.46 1.00 -5.06
N PRO A 208 21.19 2.11 -4.82
CA PRO A 208 20.77 3.13 -3.85
C PRO A 208 19.41 3.73 -4.22
N ALA A 209 18.47 3.74 -3.27
CA ALA A 209 17.15 4.33 -3.41
C ALA A 209 16.82 5.21 -2.22
N SER A 210 16.20 6.37 -2.45
CA SER A 210 15.77 7.28 -1.38
C SER A 210 14.66 6.65 -0.57
N THR A 211 15.00 6.15 0.62
CA THR A 211 14.16 5.31 1.48
C THR A 211 13.73 6.05 2.73
N THR A 212 12.48 5.86 3.14
CA THR A 212 12.00 6.37 4.44
C THR A 212 12.59 5.52 5.56
N THR A 213 13.20 6.18 6.54
CA THR A 213 13.68 5.54 7.78
C THR A 213 12.69 5.72 8.93
N LEU A 214 11.53 6.32 8.69
CA LEU A 214 10.53 6.60 9.73
C LEU A 214 10.12 5.36 10.54
N PRO A 215 9.81 4.19 9.95
CA PRO A 215 9.48 3.00 10.73
C PRO A 215 10.61 2.61 11.70
N ALA A 216 11.85 2.60 11.20
CA ALA A 216 13.02 2.28 12.01
C ALA A 216 13.25 3.31 13.13
N GLN A 217 13.13 4.60 12.83
CA GLN A 217 13.24 5.67 13.85
C GLN A 217 12.21 5.50 14.97
N LEU A 218 10.94 5.23 14.62
CA LEU A 218 9.87 5.00 15.60
C LEU A 218 10.13 3.71 16.39
N ALA A 219 10.58 2.64 15.71
CA ALA A 219 10.89 1.37 16.35
C ALA A 219 11.99 1.52 17.41
N PHE A 220 13.10 2.19 17.09
CA PHE A 220 14.17 2.47 18.05
C PHE A 220 13.71 3.37 19.21
N LYS A 221 13.02 4.48 18.87
CA LYS A 221 12.63 5.48 19.87
C LYS A 221 11.64 4.94 20.91
N TYR A 222 10.73 4.06 20.50
CA TYR A 222 9.66 3.55 21.35
C TYR A 222 9.79 2.06 21.67
N ASN A 223 10.90 1.44 21.30
CA ASN A 223 11.15 -0.01 21.42
C ASN A 223 10.00 -0.86 20.88
N LEU A 224 9.51 -0.51 19.68
CA LEU A 224 8.39 -1.19 19.03
C LEU A 224 8.89 -2.19 17.99
N PRO A 225 8.38 -3.45 17.99
CA PRO A 225 8.64 -4.36 16.91
C PRO A 225 7.93 -3.91 15.63
N ILE A 226 8.49 -4.28 14.49
CA ILE A 226 7.91 -4.05 13.16
C ILE A 226 7.36 -5.38 12.65
N ILE A 227 6.14 -5.38 12.15
CA ILE A 227 5.53 -6.51 11.45
C ILE A 227 5.34 -6.13 9.98
N PRO A 228 6.09 -6.74 9.05
CA PRO A 228 5.81 -6.63 7.64
C PRO A 228 4.50 -7.35 7.29
N VAL A 229 3.72 -6.75 6.39
CA VAL A 229 2.44 -7.31 5.93
C VAL A 229 2.44 -7.34 4.42
N PHE A 230 2.14 -8.48 3.84
CA PHE A 230 2.04 -8.66 2.40
C PHE A 230 0.62 -9.01 2.01
N ILE A 231 0.11 -8.38 0.96
CA ILE A 231 -1.15 -8.75 0.34
C ILE A 231 -0.94 -9.10 -1.12
N GLN A 232 -1.59 -10.14 -1.56
CA GLN A 232 -1.65 -10.52 -2.97
C GLN A 232 -3.07 -10.96 -3.36
N ARG A 233 -3.41 -10.77 -4.61
CA ARG A 233 -4.64 -11.27 -5.22
C ARG A 233 -4.39 -12.68 -5.73
N ILE A 234 -5.18 -13.66 -5.26
CA ILE A 234 -5.07 -15.06 -5.69
C ILE A 234 -5.76 -15.24 -7.05
N ASN A 235 -6.93 -14.61 -7.19
CA ASN A 235 -7.70 -14.53 -8.42
C ASN A 235 -8.45 -13.19 -8.46
N SER A 236 -9.35 -12.99 -9.41
CA SER A 236 -10.09 -11.72 -9.52
C SER A 236 -10.92 -11.37 -8.28
N GLU A 237 -11.22 -12.32 -7.41
CA GLU A 237 -12.16 -12.14 -6.29
C GLU A 237 -11.54 -12.29 -4.91
N ASN A 238 -10.49 -13.11 -4.78
CA ASN A 238 -9.92 -13.52 -3.50
C ASN A 238 -8.52 -12.95 -3.28
N PHE A 239 -8.20 -12.71 -2.01
CA PHE A 239 -6.93 -12.16 -1.56
C PHE A 239 -6.30 -13.07 -0.52
N GLN A 240 -4.99 -12.98 -0.42
CA GLN A 240 -4.19 -13.53 0.66
C GLN A 240 -3.47 -12.41 1.37
N ILE A 241 -3.57 -12.36 2.69
CA ILE A 241 -2.79 -11.46 3.56
C ILE A 241 -1.87 -12.32 4.43
N GLU A 242 -0.59 -11.97 4.45
CA GLU A 242 0.44 -12.65 5.23
C GLU A 242 1.08 -11.66 6.19
N PHE A 243 1.03 -11.98 7.49
CA PHE A 243 1.72 -11.25 8.54
C PHE A 243 3.03 -11.97 8.86
N PHE A 244 4.15 -11.33 8.52
CA PHE A 244 5.47 -11.91 8.74
C PHE A 244 5.89 -11.85 10.21
N GLU A 245 7.01 -12.52 10.52
CA GLU A 245 7.64 -12.49 11.83
C GLU A 245 8.01 -11.06 12.27
N LYS A 246 7.96 -10.84 13.58
CA LYS A 246 8.33 -9.57 14.21
C LYS A 246 9.81 -9.29 14.06
N ILE A 247 10.11 -8.09 13.59
CA ILE A 247 11.47 -7.56 13.50
C ILE A 247 11.68 -6.63 14.70
N PHE A 248 12.59 -7.00 15.60
CA PHE A 248 12.87 -6.23 16.81
C PHE A 248 14.02 -5.24 16.57
N PRO A 249 13.87 -3.94 16.94
CA PRO A 249 14.93 -2.94 16.74
C PRO A 249 16.23 -3.29 17.47
N LYS A 250 16.17 -3.94 18.62
CA LYS A 250 17.34 -4.37 19.41
C LYS A 250 18.31 -5.29 18.66
N ASN A 251 17.87 -5.93 17.57
CA ASN A 251 18.70 -6.83 16.76
C ASN A 251 19.52 -6.10 15.70
N PHE A 252 19.48 -4.77 15.66
CA PHE A 252 20.15 -3.92 14.68
C PHE A 252 20.93 -2.80 15.36
N LYS A 253 22.05 -2.40 14.78
CA LYS A 253 22.93 -1.37 15.33
C LYS A 253 22.32 0.04 15.27
N ASN A 254 21.53 0.32 14.22
CA ASN A 254 20.96 1.65 13.98
C ASN A 254 19.77 1.60 13.00
N LYS A 255 19.14 2.77 12.80
CA LYS A 255 18.00 2.93 11.89
C LYS A 255 18.29 2.57 10.44
N ILE A 256 19.53 2.73 9.96
CA ILE A 256 19.89 2.46 8.56
C ILE A 256 19.93 0.95 8.32
N GLU A 257 20.56 0.20 9.23
CA GLU A 257 20.61 -1.27 9.15
C GLU A 257 19.20 -1.89 9.21
N LEU A 258 18.35 -1.41 10.13
CA LEU A 258 16.96 -1.85 10.21
C LEU A 258 16.17 -1.49 8.93
N SER A 259 16.37 -0.28 8.38
CA SER A 259 15.72 0.12 7.14
C SER A 259 16.20 -0.69 5.93
N GLN A 260 17.48 -1.09 5.92
CA GLN A 260 18.00 -2.03 4.91
C GLN A 260 17.33 -3.39 5.01
N LYS A 261 17.12 -3.92 6.23
CA LYS A 261 16.35 -5.17 6.43
C LYS A 261 14.93 -5.03 5.91
N LEU A 262 14.27 -3.89 6.16
CA LEU A 262 12.91 -3.64 5.64
C LEU A 262 12.87 -3.57 4.10
N ASN A 263 13.89 -3.01 3.46
CA ASN A 263 14.03 -3.05 2.01
C ASN A 263 14.15 -4.49 1.49
N TYR A 264 14.98 -5.34 2.11
CA TYR A 264 15.10 -6.76 1.73
C TYR A 264 13.76 -7.50 1.85
N VAL A 265 13.02 -7.29 2.94
CA VAL A 265 11.68 -7.87 3.08
C VAL A 265 10.73 -7.40 1.97
N LEU A 266 10.79 -6.12 1.61
CA LEU A 266 9.99 -5.56 0.51
C LEU A 266 10.41 -6.14 -0.85
N GLU A 267 11.72 -6.34 -1.08
CA GLU A 267 12.24 -7.00 -2.28
C GLU A 267 11.71 -8.43 -2.42
N ASP A 268 11.67 -9.18 -1.31
CA ASP A 268 11.15 -10.55 -1.31
C ASP A 268 9.65 -10.59 -1.58
N MET A 269 8.87 -9.63 -1.05
CA MET A 269 7.46 -9.46 -1.39
C MET A 269 7.27 -9.19 -2.89
N ILE A 270 8.10 -8.31 -3.48
CA ILE A 270 8.04 -7.99 -4.92
C ILE A 270 8.43 -9.19 -5.77
N LYS A 271 9.47 -9.96 -5.39
CA LYS A 271 9.86 -11.19 -6.08
C LYS A 271 8.77 -12.24 -6.03
N LYS A 272 8.07 -12.36 -4.89
CA LYS A 272 6.95 -13.29 -4.69
C LYS A 272 5.78 -12.98 -5.63
N ASN A 273 5.44 -11.70 -5.84
CA ASN A 273 4.43 -11.29 -6.82
C ASN A 273 4.74 -9.94 -7.48
N PRO A 274 5.59 -9.90 -8.53
CA PRO A 274 5.94 -8.67 -9.22
C PRO A 274 4.76 -8.07 -10.03
N ASN A 275 3.70 -8.84 -10.28
CA ASN A 275 2.57 -8.42 -11.09
C ASN A 275 1.68 -7.36 -10.42
N GLU A 276 1.75 -7.22 -9.11
CA GLU A 276 0.82 -6.38 -8.35
C GLU A 276 1.48 -5.19 -7.66
N TRP A 277 2.81 -5.07 -7.75
CA TRP A 277 3.50 -3.90 -7.22
C TRP A 277 3.37 -2.66 -8.12
N ILE A 278 3.54 -1.47 -7.49
CA ILE A 278 3.38 -0.16 -8.14
C ILE A 278 4.62 0.26 -8.96
N TRP A 279 4.85 -0.35 -10.12
CA TRP A 279 6.00 -0.04 -11.00
C TRP A 279 5.99 1.38 -11.57
N THR A 280 4.88 2.11 -11.49
CA THR A 280 4.75 3.48 -12.05
C THR A 280 5.42 4.55 -11.22
N HIS A 281 5.95 4.24 -10.03
CA HIS A 281 6.60 5.19 -9.15
C HIS A 281 8.11 5.21 -9.35
N SER A 282 8.72 6.42 -9.45
CA SER A 282 10.17 6.59 -9.63
C SER A 282 10.92 6.28 -8.32
N ARG A 283 11.04 5.00 -7.97
CA ARG A 283 11.61 4.56 -6.68
C ARG A 283 13.09 4.91 -6.53
N TRP A 284 13.85 4.90 -7.62
CA TRP A 284 15.30 5.12 -7.66
C TRP A 284 15.74 6.47 -8.26
N LYS A 285 14.85 7.42 -8.39
CA LYS A 285 15.16 8.75 -8.92
C LYS A 285 15.96 9.58 -7.92
#